data_302c8fbb9439df7a2c5d23d9b00c8257
#
_entry.id   302c8fbb9439df7a2c5d23d9b00c8257
#
_cell.length_a   1.000
_cell.length_b   1.000
_cell.length_c   1.000
_cell.angle_alpha   90.00
_cell.angle_beta   90.00
_cell.angle_gamma   90.00
#
_symmetry.space_group_name_H-M   'P 1'
#
loop_
_entity.id
_entity.type
_entity.pdbx_description
1 polymer ?
#
loop_
_entity_poly.entity_id
_entity_poly.type
_entity_poly.pdbx_seq_one_letter_code
_entity_poly.pdbx_strand_id
1 'polypeptide(L)'
;SLNQSLNNDEIIAIAFQYTFQGKVFQVGEFSSDPTDSSSTTSNSALILKMLKSNLNDVSQPVFKLMMKNIYDLGSYQVNTEDFKLDIFYNNPTSLNYISPIDNQSWPENLEKIRLLNLFDLDKLDLNQNIQQGGDGFFDAIEGITIIQDKGLLIFPSIEPFGKFLFEKLRNSNSEDYNDISTYNNNQKKYVYTELY
;
A
#
# COMPACT_ATOMS: atom_id res chain seq x y z
N SER A 1 16.38 10.42 -4.21
CA SER A 1 15.21 11.27 -3.89
C SER A 1 14.93 12.20 -5.06
N LEU A 2 13.65 12.51 -5.29
CA LEU A 2 13.25 13.55 -6.22
C LEU A 2 13.41 14.92 -5.55
N ASN A 3 13.76 15.94 -6.36
CA ASN A 3 13.93 17.30 -5.86
C ASN A 3 12.60 18.04 -5.67
N GLN A 4 11.50 17.46 -6.16
CA GLN A 4 10.16 18.01 -6.04
C GLN A 4 9.14 16.90 -5.78
N SER A 5 8.02 17.26 -5.18
CA SER A 5 6.88 16.35 -5.02
C SER A 5 6.26 16.06 -6.39
N LEU A 6 5.75 14.86 -6.55
CA LEU A 6 5.03 14.43 -7.75
C LEU A 6 3.54 14.53 -7.55
N ASN A 7 2.86 15.02 -8.56
CA ASN A 7 1.40 14.97 -8.61
C ASN A 7 0.91 13.57 -9.00
N ASN A 8 -0.36 13.29 -8.73
CA ASN A 8 -0.93 11.97 -9.02
C ASN A 8 -0.97 11.64 -10.52
N ASP A 9 -1.11 12.65 -11.38
CA ASP A 9 -1.17 12.55 -12.83
C ASP A 9 0.21 12.51 -13.52
N GLU A 10 1.29 12.73 -12.76
CA GLU A 10 2.65 12.69 -13.32
C GLU A 10 3.17 11.27 -13.46
N ILE A 11 3.91 11.03 -14.56
CA ILE A 11 4.55 9.75 -14.88
C ILE A 11 6.03 9.87 -14.59
N ILE A 12 6.62 8.83 -13.98
CA ILE A 12 8.08 8.72 -13.83
C ILE A 12 8.59 7.61 -14.72
N ALA A 13 9.56 7.95 -15.55
CA ALA A 13 10.33 6.98 -16.30
C ALA A 13 11.83 7.30 -16.19
N ILE A 14 12.68 6.28 -16.21
CA ILE A 14 14.12 6.39 -16.06
C ILE A 14 14.87 5.60 -17.13
N ALA A 15 16.09 6.05 -17.42
CA ALA A 15 17.14 5.24 -18.01
C ALA A 15 18.33 5.22 -17.06
N PHE A 16 19.01 4.08 -16.94
CA PHE A 16 20.21 3.96 -16.10
C PHE A 16 21.13 2.86 -16.62
N GLN A 17 22.39 2.94 -16.20
CA GLN A 17 23.41 1.96 -16.49
C GLN A 17 23.96 1.43 -15.17
N TYR A 18 24.27 0.14 -15.10
CA TYR A 18 24.87 -0.47 -13.93
C TYR A 18 25.90 -1.54 -14.33
N THR A 19 26.85 -1.78 -13.46
CA THR A 19 27.87 -2.83 -13.65
C THR A 19 27.61 -3.98 -12.68
N PHE A 20 27.53 -5.18 -13.21
CA PHE A 20 27.40 -6.40 -12.44
C PHE A 20 28.40 -7.46 -12.93
N GLN A 21 29.21 -8.02 -12.06
CA GLN A 21 30.26 -9.00 -12.38
C GLN A 21 31.19 -8.56 -13.53
N GLY A 22 31.57 -7.27 -13.54
CA GLY A 22 32.45 -6.71 -14.57
C GLY A 22 31.80 -6.45 -15.93
N LYS A 23 30.49 -6.74 -16.07
CA LYS A 23 29.70 -6.43 -17.28
C LYS A 23 28.81 -5.21 -17.05
N VAL A 24 28.73 -4.37 -18.07
CA VAL A 24 27.87 -3.19 -18.06
C VAL A 24 26.51 -3.55 -18.66
N PHE A 25 25.46 -3.17 -17.95
CA PHE A 25 24.07 -3.35 -18.38
C PHE A 25 23.40 -1.98 -18.46
N GLN A 26 22.60 -1.77 -19.48
CA GLN A 26 21.82 -0.56 -19.69
C GLN A 26 20.32 -0.88 -19.67
N VAL A 27 19.55 -0.05 -19.01
CA VAL A 27 18.09 -0.10 -18.97
C VAL A 27 17.56 1.23 -19.46
N GLY A 28 16.80 1.18 -20.54
CA GLY A 28 16.34 2.38 -21.25
C GLY A 28 17.42 2.97 -22.17
N GLU A 29 17.08 4.04 -22.86
CA GLU A 29 17.94 4.75 -23.82
C GLU A 29 18.29 6.11 -23.26
N PHE A 30 19.54 6.53 -23.47
CA PHE A 30 19.99 7.88 -23.16
C PHE A 30 19.86 8.76 -24.40
N SER A 31 19.62 10.06 -24.21
CA SER A 31 19.59 11.03 -25.32
C SER A 31 20.92 11.14 -26.05
N SER A 32 22.00 10.68 -25.44
CA SER A 32 23.35 10.63 -26.02
C SER A 32 23.66 9.34 -26.79
N ASP A 33 22.76 8.35 -26.74
CA ASP A 33 22.96 7.10 -27.46
C ASP A 33 22.93 7.35 -28.96
N PRO A 34 23.84 6.74 -29.75
CA PRO A 34 23.82 6.90 -31.17
C PRO A 34 22.51 6.37 -31.75
N THR A 35 21.66 7.27 -32.23
CA THR A 35 20.49 6.87 -33.03
C THR A 35 20.98 6.22 -34.30
N ASP A 36 20.49 5.02 -34.62
CA ASP A 36 20.77 4.38 -35.89
C ASP A 36 20.47 5.35 -37.03
N SER A 37 21.52 5.83 -37.68
CA SER A 37 21.48 6.85 -38.71
C SER A 37 20.78 6.42 -40.01
N SER A 38 20.08 5.29 -39.99
CA SER A 38 19.35 4.72 -41.15
C SER A 38 17.88 5.15 -41.25
N SER A 39 17.31 5.81 -40.23
CA SER A 39 15.93 6.29 -40.30
C SER A 39 15.87 7.81 -40.47
N THR A 40 15.59 8.24 -41.71
CA THR A 40 15.36 9.63 -42.10
C THR A 40 14.02 10.23 -41.65
N THR A 41 13.38 9.67 -40.63
CA THR A 41 12.14 10.19 -40.04
C THR A 41 12.42 10.80 -38.68
N SER A 42 12.20 12.09 -38.59
CA SER A 42 12.50 13.00 -37.47
C SER A 42 11.73 12.81 -36.16
N ASN A 43 11.32 11.60 -35.84
CA ASN A 43 10.68 11.28 -34.54
C ASN A 43 11.48 10.20 -33.82
N SER A 44 12.61 10.59 -33.21
CA SER A 44 13.31 9.70 -32.28
C SER A 44 12.56 9.68 -30.95
N ALA A 45 11.88 8.59 -30.65
CA ALA A 45 11.29 8.34 -29.32
C ALA A 45 12.30 7.55 -28.46
N LEU A 46 12.57 8.02 -27.24
CA LEU A 46 13.41 7.29 -26.29
C LEU A 46 12.60 6.19 -25.60
N ILE A 47 13.16 5.00 -25.52
CA ILE A 47 12.61 3.90 -24.74
C ILE A 47 13.08 4.04 -23.30
N LEU A 48 12.15 4.23 -22.36
CA LEU A 48 12.44 4.42 -20.95
C LEU A 48 11.76 3.36 -20.09
N LYS A 49 12.35 3.07 -18.92
CA LYS A 49 11.73 2.20 -17.92
C LYS A 49 10.76 3.00 -17.07
N MET A 50 9.47 2.69 -17.16
CA MET A 50 8.44 3.32 -16.33
C MET A 50 8.55 2.84 -14.88
N LEU A 51 8.55 3.78 -13.93
CA LEU A 51 8.53 3.53 -12.49
C LEU A 51 7.19 3.89 -11.85
N LYS A 52 6.52 4.93 -12.34
CA LYS A 52 5.20 5.35 -11.89
C LYS A 52 4.33 5.66 -13.10
N SER A 53 3.12 5.12 -13.11
CA SER A 53 2.06 5.46 -14.06
C SER A 53 1.12 6.51 -13.44
N ASN A 54 0.38 7.21 -14.28
CA ASN A 54 -0.75 8.04 -13.87
C ASN A 54 -2.03 7.21 -13.59
N LEU A 55 -2.04 5.93 -13.97
CA LEU A 55 -3.14 5.00 -13.72
C LEU A 55 -2.68 3.91 -12.76
N ASN A 56 -3.46 3.70 -11.70
CA ASN A 56 -3.26 2.60 -10.75
C ASN A 56 -4.00 1.36 -11.27
N ASP A 57 -3.34 0.60 -12.14
CA ASP A 57 -3.86 -0.66 -12.67
C ASP A 57 -3.07 -1.83 -12.10
N VAL A 58 -3.75 -2.69 -11.33
CA VAL A 58 -3.16 -3.88 -10.69
C VAL A 58 -2.61 -4.90 -11.68
N SER A 59 -3.08 -4.88 -12.93
CA SER A 59 -2.60 -5.76 -14.00
C SER A 59 -1.25 -5.33 -14.57
N GLN A 60 -0.87 -4.07 -14.38
CA GLN A 60 0.36 -3.50 -14.92
C GLN A 60 1.58 -3.88 -14.07
N PRO A 61 2.72 -4.24 -14.70
CA PRO A 61 3.94 -4.58 -13.95
C PRO A 61 4.44 -3.44 -13.05
N VAL A 62 4.18 -2.18 -13.41
CA VAL A 62 4.57 -1.00 -12.64
C VAL A 62 3.87 -0.93 -11.26
N PHE A 63 2.69 -1.52 -11.14
CA PHE A 63 1.95 -1.60 -9.87
C PHE A 63 2.75 -2.31 -8.77
N LYS A 64 3.60 -3.28 -9.14
CA LYS A 64 4.47 -4.00 -8.19
C LYS A 64 5.56 -3.12 -7.57
N LEU A 65 5.88 -1.99 -8.20
CA LEU A 65 6.89 -1.05 -7.72
C LEU A 65 6.31 -0.01 -6.75
N MET A 66 4.99 0.10 -6.68
CA MET A 66 4.31 1.05 -5.79
C MET A 66 4.45 0.61 -4.33
N MET A 67 4.75 1.55 -3.44
CA MET A 67 4.64 1.35 -2.00
C MET A 67 3.15 1.29 -1.64
N LYS A 68 2.69 0.14 -1.12
CA LYS A 68 1.28 -0.12 -0.84
C LYS A 68 0.94 0.01 0.65
N ASN A 69 1.91 0.38 1.45
CA ASN A 69 1.79 0.53 2.90
C ASN A 69 1.93 1.98 3.38
N ILE A 70 2.08 2.95 2.47
CA ILE A 70 2.20 4.36 2.82
C ILE A 70 1.06 5.14 2.14
N TYR A 71 0.30 5.87 2.95
CA TYR A 71 -0.88 6.62 2.53
C TYR A 71 -0.78 8.08 2.95
N ASP A 72 -1.12 8.99 2.04
CA ASP A 72 -1.17 10.42 2.29
C ASP A 72 -2.51 10.77 2.99
N LEU A 73 -2.43 11.43 4.15
CA LEU A 73 -3.58 11.90 4.91
C LEU A 73 -4.17 13.21 4.35
N GLY A 74 -3.56 13.79 3.32
CA GLY A 74 -3.97 15.05 2.71
C GLY A 74 -3.72 16.29 3.59
N SER A 75 -2.89 16.16 4.62
CA SER A 75 -2.52 17.26 5.52
C SER A 75 -1.05 17.19 5.89
N TYR A 76 -0.45 18.34 6.17
CA TYR A 76 0.93 18.46 6.63
C TYR A 76 0.96 18.82 8.12
N GLN A 77 2.04 18.49 8.81
CA GLN A 77 2.25 18.81 10.23
C GLN A 77 1.08 18.32 11.10
N VAL A 78 0.79 17.03 11.02
CA VAL A 78 -0.28 16.39 11.78
C VAL A 78 0.03 16.45 13.27
N ASN A 79 -0.84 17.11 14.06
CA ASN A 79 -0.73 17.04 15.51
C ASN A 79 -1.29 15.69 16.00
N THR A 80 -0.45 14.92 16.67
CA THR A 80 -0.81 13.58 17.15
C THR A 80 -1.50 13.55 18.52
N GLU A 81 -1.50 14.66 19.27
CA GLU A 81 -2.12 14.70 20.61
C GLU A 81 -3.64 14.43 20.58
N ASP A 82 -4.32 14.97 19.55
CA ASP A 82 -5.76 14.78 19.34
C ASP A 82 -6.10 13.98 18.07
N PHE A 83 -5.10 13.38 17.43
CA PHE A 83 -5.28 12.66 16.18
C PHE A 83 -5.98 11.33 16.42
N LYS A 84 -7.12 11.16 15.76
CA LYS A 84 -7.90 9.92 15.78
C LYS A 84 -7.95 9.34 14.38
N LEU A 85 -7.50 8.12 14.25
CA LEU A 85 -7.61 7.32 13.05
C LEU A 85 -8.55 6.14 13.34
N ASP A 86 -9.43 5.85 12.40
CA ASP A 86 -10.18 4.59 12.40
C ASP A 86 -10.24 4.05 10.96
N ILE A 87 -10.34 2.74 10.83
CA ILE A 87 -10.41 2.06 9.55
C ILE A 87 -11.76 1.37 9.47
N PHE A 88 -12.49 1.63 8.38
CA PHE A 88 -13.81 1.06 8.15
C PHE A 88 -13.79 0.12 6.96
N TYR A 89 -14.55 -0.96 7.08
CA TYR A 89 -14.85 -1.90 6.04
C TYR A 89 -16.35 -1.83 5.72
N ASN A 90 -16.70 -1.65 4.45
CA ASN A 90 -18.10 -1.52 4.02
C ASN A 90 -18.64 -2.84 3.50
N ASN A 91 -19.55 -3.48 4.27
CA ASN A 91 -20.22 -4.71 3.85
C ASN A 91 -21.51 -4.96 4.64
N PRO A 92 -22.66 -4.67 4.16
CA PRO A 92 -23.11 -3.47 3.42
C PRO A 92 -23.10 -2.21 4.29
N THR A 93 -22.78 -2.34 5.58
CA THR A 93 -22.63 -1.24 6.54
C THR A 93 -21.16 -1.03 6.88
N SER A 94 -20.80 0.19 7.23
CA SER A 94 -19.43 0.49 7.68
C SER A 94 -19.14 -0.13 9.04
N LEU A 95 -18.21 -1.06 9.08
CA LEU A 95 -17.75 -1.74 10.28
C LEU A 95 -16.25 -1.44 10.49
N ASN A 96 -15.84 -1.18 11.73
CA ASN A 96 -14.43 -1.00 12.09
C ASN A 96 -13.84 -2.23 12.78
N TYR A 97 -14.53 -3.35 12.71
CA TYR A 97 -14.10 -4.63 13.27
C TYR A 97 -14.51 -5.80 12.36
N ILE A 98 -13.85 -6.92 12.53
CA ILE A 98 -14.25 -8.22 11.96
C ILE A 98 -14.41 -9.25 13.05
N SER A 99 -15.30 -10.24 12.83
CA SER A 99 -15.52 -11.37 13.73
C SER A 99 -14.90 -12.63 13.12
N PRO A 100 -13.90 -13.25 13.75
CA PRO A 100 -13.29 -14.49 13.24
C PRO A 100 -14.26 -15.67 13.32
N ILE A 101 -14.17 -16.62 12.35
CA ILE A 101 -14.99 -17.83 12.32
C ILE A 101 -14.39 -18.90 13.23
N ASP A 102 -13.06 -19.03 13.24
CA ASP A 102 -12.31 -20.02 14.01
C ASP A 102 -11.20 -19.39 14.85
N ASN A 103 -11.08 -19.85 16.09
CA ASN A 103 -10.08 -19.36 17.06
C ASN A 103 -8.63 -19.77 16.76
N GLN A 104 -8.33 -20.47 15.65
CA GLN A 104 -7.01 -21.07 15.42
C GLN A 104 -5.92 -20.09 14.95
N SER A 105 -6.26 -18.93 14.42
CA SER A 105 -5.28 -17.96 13.91
C SER A 105 -5.40 -16.56 14.51
N TRP A 106 -6.21 -16.41 15.55
CA TRP A 106 -6.49 -15.16 16.21
C TRP A 106 -6.11 -15.23 17.68
N PRO A 107 -5.82 -14.11 18.33
CA PRO A 107 -5.60 -14.10 19.78
C PRO A 107 -6.78 -14.76 20.50
N GLU A 108 -6.49 -15.72 21.36
CA GLU A 108 -7.52 -16.47 22.11
C GLU A 108 -8.49 -15.51 22.82
N ASN A 109 -9.79 -15.77 22.68
CA ASN A 109 -10.90 -15.08 23.33
C ASN A 109 -11.36 -13.72 22.77
N LEU A 110 -10.96 -13.32 21.57
CA LEU A 110 -11.51 -12.12 20.96
C LEU A 110 -12.69 -12.47 20.03
N GLU A 111 -13.90 -12.11 20.43
CA GLU A 111 -15.09 -12.25 19.55
C GLU A 111 -15.08 -11.27 18.39
N LYS A 112 -14.40 -10.11 18.56
CA LYS A 112 -14.29 -9.05 17.58
C LYS A 112 -12.89 -8.46 17.59
N ILE A 113 -12.34 -8.20 16.43
CA ILE A 113 -11.04 -7.57 16.27
C ILE A 113 -11.22 -6.28 15.50
N ARG A 114 -10.79 -5.18 16.06
CA ARG A 114 -10.76 -3.90 15.37
C ARG A 114 -9.77 -3.93 14.20
N LEU A 115 -10.12 -3.24 13.11
CA LEU A 115 -9.24 -3.17 11.94
C LEU A 115 -7.92 -2.46 12.25
N LEU A 116 -7.90 -1.48 13.15
CA LEU A 116 -6.66 -0.86 13.63
C LEU A 116 -5.70 -1.92 14.22
N ASN A 117 -6.21 -2.78 15.10
CA ASN A 117 -5.41 -3.85 15.69
C ASN A 117 -5.01 -4.92 14.67
N LEU A 118 -5.92 -5.26 13.74
CA LEU A 118 -5.63 -6.19 12.65
C LEU A 118 -4.45 -5.74 11.79
N PHE A 119 -4.33 -4.44 11.56
CA PHE A 119 -3.24 -3.85 10.76
C PHE A 119 -2.02 -3.45 11.58
N ASP A 120 -1.94 -3.87 12.85
CA ASP A 120 -0.81 -3.56 13.74
C ASP A 120 -0.62 -2.04 14.01
N LEU A 121 -1.70 -1.28 13.96
CA LEU A 121 -1.73 0.17 14.20
C LEU A 121 -2.25 0.54 15.60
N ASP A 122 -2.59 -0.46 16.40
CA ASP A 122 -3.10 -0.36 17.77
C ASP A 122 -2.56 -1.57 18.56
N LYS A 123 -1.37 -1.42 19.14
CA LYS A 123 -0.65 -2.45 19.89
C LYS A 123 -0.27 -2.01 21.30
N LEU A 124 -0.40 -0.72 21.57
CA LEU A 124 0.02 -0.14 22.85
C LEU A 124 -1.20 0.17 23.72
N ASP A 125 -0.96 0.25 25.01
CA ASP A 125 -1.91 0.80 25.97
C ASP A 125 -1.68 2.32 26.15
N LEU A 126 -2.53 2.98 26.93
CA LEU A 126 -2.40 4.40 27.24
C LEU A 126 -1.06 4.77 27.94
N ASN A 127 -0.34 3.79 28.48
CA ASN A 127 0.97 3.97 29.09
C ASN A 127 2.12 3.60 28.13
N GLN A 128 1.82 3.36 26.85
CA GLN A 128 2.76 2.96 25.80
C GLN A 128 3.43 1.59 26.04
N ASN A 129 2.77 0.70 26.77
CA ASN A 129 3.21 -0.69 26.90
C ASN A 129 2.50 -1.56 25.87
N ILE A 130 3.17 -2.60 25.41
CA ILE A 130 2.58 -3.56 24.46
C ILE A 130 1.40 -4.28 25.15
N GLN A 131 0.22 -4.15 24.53
CA GLN A 131 -1.00 -4.78 24.98
C GLN A 131 -1.61 -5.62 23.86
N GLN A 132 -1.94 -6.87 24.18
CA GLN A 132 -2.67 -7.72 23.24
C GLN A 132 -4.08 -7.19 23.02
N GLY A 133 -4.43 -6.93 21.74
CA GLY A 133 -5.73 -6.36 21.37
C GLY A 133 -5.78 -4.83 21.39
N GLY A 134 -4.69 -4.15 21.75
CA GLY A 134 -4.61 -2.70 21.81
C GLY A 134 -5.55 -2.05 22.82
N ASP A 135 -5.62 -0.74 22.85
CA ASP A 135 -6.55 0.05 23.67
C ASP A 135 -7.70 0.68 22.86
N GLY A 136 -7.70 0.45 21.55
CA GLY A 136 -8.71 0.96 20.62
C GLY A 136 -8.36 2.32 20.01
N PHE A 137 -7.16 2.82 20.26
CA PHE A 137 -6.66 4.06 19.68
C PHE A 137 -5.50 3.79 18.74
N PHE A 138 -5.29 4.70 17.80
CA PHE A 138 -4.17 4.64 16.87
C PHE A 138 -2.86 4.97 17.59
N ASP A 139 -1.87 4.09 17.46
CA ASP A 139 -0.52 4.29 17.97
C ASP A 139 0.27 5.23 17.04
N ALA A 140 0.26 6.53 17.32
CA ALA A 140 0.97 7.52 16.54
C ALA A 140 2.47 7.53 16.88
N ILE A 141 3.25 6.64 16.25
CA ILE A 141 4.70 6.52 16.48
C ILE A 141 5.43 7.09 15.26
N GLU A 142 6.16 8.21 15.47
CA GLU A 142 6.92 8.87 14.41
C GLU A 142 7.91 7.93 13.72
N GLY A 143 7.85 7.88 12.39
CA GLY A 143 8.70 7.03 11.54
C GLY A 143 8.32 5.56 11.50
N ILE A 144 7.32 5.11 12.28
CA ILE A 144 6.84 3.72 12.29
C ILE A 144 5.42 3.64 11.75
N THR A 145 4.47 4.35 12.35
CA THR A 145 3.05 4.36 11.94
C THR A 145 2.64 5.66 11.27
N ILE A 146 3.38 6.75 11.52
CA ILE A 146 3.10 8.07 10.94
C ILE A 146 4.40 8.83 10.67
N ILE A 147 4.39 9.67 9.62
CA ILE A 147 5.37 10.74 9.41
C ILE A 147 4.61 12.07 9.54
N GLN A 148 4.69 12.68 10.70
CA GLN A 148 3.88 13.84 11.08
C GLN A 148 4.11 15.04 10.17
N ASP A 149 5.39 15.36 9.88
CA ASP A 149 5.75 16.50 9.04
C ASP A 149 5.15 16.42 7.63
N LYS A 150 4.97 15.22 7.10
CA LYS A 150 4.48 14.97 5.75
C LYS A 150 3.02 14.53 5.71
N GLY A 151 2.42 14.25 6.86
CA GLY A 151 1.07 13.69 6.93
C GLY A 151 0.93 12.33 6.26
N LEU A 152 1.92 11.44 6.44
CA LEU A 152 1.91 10.11 5.86
C LEU A 152 1.62 9.05 6.92
N LEU A 153 0.63 8.21 6.66
CA LEU A 153 0.33 7.02 7.44
C LEU A 153 1.15 5.84 6.91
N ILE A 154 1.77 5.07 7.79
CA ILE A 154 2.56 3.89 7.45
C ILE A 154 1.91 2.66 8.08
N PHE A 155 1.56 1.69 7.26
CA PHE A 155 1.17 0.36 7.74
C PHE A 155 2.41 -0.52 7.91
N PRO A 156 2.56 -1.25 9.03
CA PRO A 156 3.69 -2.17 9.25
C PRO A 156 3.74 -3.30 8.21
N SER A 157 2.60 -3.75 7.71
CA SER A 157 2.50 -4.72 6.62
C SER A 157 2.81 -4.08 5.26
N ILE A 158 3.58 -4.75 4.38
CA ILE A 158 3.94 -4.23 3.04
C ILE A 158 2.72 -4.09 2.13
N GLU A 159 1.77 -5.02 2.21
CA GLU A 159 0.51 -5.02 1.43
C GLU A 159 -0.68 -5.23 2.37
N PRO A 160 -1.06 -4.23 3.19
CA PRO A 160 -2.10 -4.39 4.20
C PRO A 160 -3.46 -4.74 3.57
N PHE A 161 -3.79 -4.14 2.44
CA PHE A 161 -5.06 -4.32 1.72
C PHE A 161 -4.97 -5.38 0.59
N GLY A 162 -3.88 -6.16 0.54
CA GLY A 162 -3.68 -7.23 -0.43
C GLY A 162 -4.16 -8.59 0.08
N LYS A 163 -3.32 -9.56 -0.17
CA LYS A 163 -3.54 -10.95 0.24
C LYS A 163 -3.79 -11.10 1.74
N PHE A 164 -3.08 -10.32 2.55
CA PHE A 164 -3.24 -10.34 4.00
C PHE A 164 -4.68 -10.05 4.44
N LEU A 165 -5.26 -8.92 4.02
CA LEU A 165 -6.65 -8.57 4.36
C LEU A 165 -7.62 -9.60 3.81
N PHE A 166 -7.41 -10.08 2.57
CA PHE A 166 -8.26 -11.10 1.97
C PHE A 166 -8.30 -12.38 2.82
N GLU A 167 -7.15 -12.90 3.24
CA GLU A 167 -7.07 -14.10 4.07
C GLU A 167 -7.75 -13.90 5.42
N LYS A 168 -7.62 -12.71 6.00
CA LYS A 168 -8.29 -12.37 7.27
C LYS A 168 -9.81 -12.28 7.10
N LEU A 169 -10.30 -11.63 6.05
CA LEU A 169 -11.74 -11.53 5.77
C LEU A 169 -12.35 -12.88 5.41
N ARG A 170 -11.63 -13.75 4.69
CA ARG A 170 -12.06 -15.11 4.38
C ARG A 170 -12.30 -15.95 5.65
N ASN A 171 -11.51 -15.73 6.69
CA ASN A 171 -11.63 -16.38 7.99
C ASN A 171 -12.57 -15.63 8.95
N SER A 172 -13.34 -14.67 8.46
CA SER A 172 -14.35 -13.92 9.21
C SER A 172 -15.77 -14.38 8.85
N ASN A 173 -16.76 -13.98 9.63
CA ASN A 173 -18.19 -14.28 9.40
C ASN A 173 -18.78 -13.59 8.15
N SER A 174 -17.97 -13.07 7.26
CA SER A 174 -18.42 -12.44 6.04
C SER A 174 -18.74 -13.54 4.98
N GLU A 175 -19.99 -13.69 4.61
CA GLU A 175 -20.45 -14.70 3.64
C GLU A 175 -19.80 -14.51 2.26
N ASP A 176 -19.44 -13.29 1.89
CA ASP A 176 -18.87 -12.93 0.59
C ASP A 176 -17.46 -13.49 0.33
N TYR A 177 -16.76 -13.95 1.36
CA TYR A 177 -15.37 -14.40 1.27
C TYR A 177 -15.18 -15.92 1.35
N ASN A 178 -16.27 -16.67 1.50
CA ASN A 178 -16.20 -18.14 1.64
C ASN A 178 -16.03 -18.87 0.30
N ASP A 179 -16.20 -18.20 -0.83
CA ASP A 179 -16.07 -18.80 -2.15
C ASP A 179 -14.73 -18.46 -2.81
N ILE A 180 -13.89 -19.49 -3.02
CA ILE A 180 -12.58 -19.37 -3.70
C ILE A 180 -12.73 -18.88 -5.15
N SER A 181 -13.87 -19.15 -5.82
CA SER A 181 -14.11 -18.65 -7.17
C SER A 181 -14.27 -17.14 -7.21
N THR A 182 -14.74 -16.55 -6.15
CA THR A 182 -14.88 -15.11 -5.94
C THR A 182 -13.54 -14.43 -5.61
N TYR A 183 -12.51 -15.21 -5.21
CA TYR A 183 -11.19 -14.68 -4.82
C TYR A 183 -10.60 -13.73 -5.86
N ASN A 184 -10.52 -14.15 -7.11
CA ASN A 184 -9.89 -13.35 -8.16
C ASN A 184 -10.70 -12.10 -8.54
N ASN A 185 -12.02 -12.14 -8.40
CA ASN A 185 -12.90 -11.01 -8.71
C ASN A 185 -13.03 -10.07 -7.52
N ASN A 186 -13.15 -10.60 -6.31
CA ASN A 186 -13.29 -9.81 -5.08
C ASN A 186 -11.96 -9.20 -4.64
N GLN A 187 -10.82 -9.86 -4.87
CA GLN A 187 -9.52 -9.28 -4.60
C GLN A 187 -9.32 -7.97 -5.38
N LYS A 188 -9.80 -7.89 -6.63
CA LYS A 188 -9.79 -6.64 -7.40
C LYS A 188 -10.80 -5.62 -6.87
N LYS A 189 -11.96 -6.06 -6.44
CA LYS A 189 -13.08 -5.19 -6.07
C LYS A 189 -12.91 -4.59 -4.67
N TYR A 190 -12.54 -5.38 -3.66
CA TYR A 190 -12.54 -4.95 -2.27
C TYR A 190 -11.17 -4.53 -1.74
N VAL A 191 -10.09 -5.01 -2.34
CA VAL A 191 -8.75 -4.73 -1.84
C VAL A 191 -8.08 -3.56 -2.56
N TYR A 192 -8.41 -3.34 -3.85
CA TYR A 192 -7.72 -2.33 -4.65
C TYR A 192 -8.62 -1.33 -5.36
N THR A 193 -9.93 -1.52 -5.41
CA THR A 193 -10.84 -0.64 -6.17
C THR A 193 -11.85 0.12 -5.32
N GLU A 194 -12.17 -0.32 -4.12
CA GLU A 194 -13.13 0.36 -3.23
C GLU A 194 -12.46 1.14 -2.08
N LEU A 195 -11.15 1.00 -1.92
CA LEU A 195 -10.36 1.75 -0.94
C LEU A 195 -9.62 2.97 -1.54
N TYR A 196 -9.87 3.28 -2.83
CA TYR A 196 -9.36 4.44 -3.54
C TYR A 196 -10.49 5.28 -4.13
#